data_8218675cde105083515f40a5fd9e5ff7
#
_entry.id   8218675cde105083515f40a5fd9e5ff7
#
_cell.length_a   1.000
_cell.length_b   1.000
_cell.length_c   1.000
_cell.angle_alpha   90.00
_cell.angle_beta   90.00
_cell.angle_gamma   90.00
#
_symmetry.space_group_name_H-M   'P 1'
#
loop_
_entity.id
_entity.type
_entity.pdbx_description
1 polymer ?
#
loop_
_entity_poly.entity_id
_entity_poly.type
_entity_poly.pdbx_seq_one_letter_code
_entity_poly.pdbx_strand_id
1 'polypeptide(L)'
;VLSRGLGDVYKRQMQNHGNYIISLANLCRWLSEQAESLGVDIFPGFPAAEIIYKDERVAGVITGDMGVDQDGNKKDSFQPGMEILANEATVFAEGCRGHLGKQLIKKYSLDEGKDPQHYGIGFKEIWEIDSSMHEEGLVMHTNGWPLPDNTPGGSYMYHAENNQVLL
;
A
#
# COMPACT_ATOMS: atom_id res chain seq x y z
N VAL A 1 17.76 1.92 8.67
CA VAL A 1 18.62 3.12 8.74
C VAL A 1 17.97 4.17 9.63
N LEU A 2 18.77 4.75 10.54
CA LEU A 2 18.29 5.81 11.43
C LEU A 2 18.11 7.11 10.62
N SER A 3 16.94 7.70 10.68
CA SER A 3 16.67 8.99 10.08
C SER A 3 17.59 10.06 10.70
N ARG A 4 18.35 10.75 9.87
CA ARG A 4 19.12 11.94 10.24
C ARG A 4 18.33 13.23 10.02
N GLY A 5 17.02 13.10 9.80
CA GLY A 5 16.06 14.10 9.35
C GLY A 5 16.41 15.54 9.67
N LEU A 6 16.51 16.32 8.62
CA LEU A 6 16.32 17.76 8.68
C LEU A 6 14.82 18.01 8.86
N GLY A 7 14.33 17.77 10.08
CA GLY A 7 12.97 18.15 10.43
C GLY A 7 12.84 19.65 10.36
N ASP A 8 11.74 20.14 9.80
CA ASP A 8 11.43 21.58 9.83
C ASP A 8 11.45 22.04 11.29
N VAL A 9 12.31 22.99 11.57
CA VAL A 9 12.49 23.57 12.90
C VAL A 9 11.20 24.18 13.44
N TYR A 10 10.26 24.50 12.56
CA TYR A 10 9.01 25.20 12.89
C TYR A 10 7.83 24.30 13.25
N LYS A 11 7.87 22.99 12.91
CA LYS A 11 6.77 22.07 13.19
C LYS A 11 7.26 20.81 13.89
N ARG A 12 7.00 20.71 15.19
CA ARG A 12 7.35 19.52 15.99
C ARG A 12 6.82 18.20 15.38
N GLN A 13 5.67 18.28 14.67
CA GLN A 13 5.06 17.12 14.02
C GLN A 13 5.89 16.56 12.85
N MET A 14 6.81 17.34 12.31
CA MET A 14 7.70 16.93 11.21
C MET A 14 9.10 16.51 11.70
N GLN A 15 9.33 16.50 13.01
CA GLN A 15 10.60 16.04 13.57
C GLN A 15 10.68 14.52 13.52
N ASN A 16 11.70 14.00 12.85
CA ASN A 16 11.91 12.56 12.62
C ASN A 16 13.19 12.03 13.28
N HIS A 17 13.78 12.78 14.20
CA HIS A 17 15.01 12.36 14.90
C HIS A 17 14.78 11.05 15.68
N GLY A 18 15.63 10.07 15.43
CA GLY A 18 15.53 8.75 16.06
C GLY A 18 14.52 7.79 15.40
N ASN A 19 13.80 8.21 14.40
CA ASN A 19 12.96 7.32 13.60
C ASN A 19 13.82 6.56 12.57
N TYR A 20 13.30 5.43 12.12
CA TYR A 20 13.94 4.64 11.07
C TYR A 20 13.34 4.98 9.71
N ILE A 21 14.21 5.12 8.70
CA ILE A 21 13.80 5.13 7.30
C ILE A 21 13.91 3.71 6.80
N ILE A 22 12.82 3.20 6.25
CA ILE A 22 12.75 1.85 5.71
C ILE A 22 11.94 1.83 4.42
N SER A 23 12.26 0.88 3.54
CA SER A 23 11.36 0.52 2.45
C SER A 23 10.21 -0.33 3.00
N LEU A 24 8.96 0.13 2.83
CA LEU A 24 7.79 -0.66 3.22
C LEU A 24 7.70 -1.98 2.44
N ALA A 25 8.19 -2.02 1.20
CA ALA A 25 8.24 -3.25 0.42
C ALA A 25 9.21 -4.27 1.06
N ASN A 26 10.38 -3.83 1.54
CA ASN A 26 11.32 -4.69 2.26
C ASN A 26 10.74 -5.16 3.59
N LEU A 27 10.08 -4.26 4.33
CA LEU A 27 9.40 -4.63 5.57
C LEU A 27 8.30 -5.67 5.33
N CYS A 28 7.47 -5.49 4.30
CA CYS A 28 6.42 -6.45 3.97
C CYS A 28 7.00 -7.82 3.61
N ARG A 29 8.10 -7.88 2.85
CA ARG A 29 8.79 -9.14 2.53
C ARG A 29 9.30 -9.83 3.81
N TRP A 30 9.96 -9.08 4.68
CA TRP A 30 10.43 -9.63 5.95
C TRP A 30 9.27 -10.11 6.84
N LEU A 31 8.17 -9.33 6.93
CA LEU A 31 6.98 -9.70 7.69
C LEU A 31 6.29 -10.95 7.11
N SER A 32 6.30 -11.12 5.78
CA SER A 32 5.73 -12.32 5.17
C SER A 32 6.47 -13.58 5.60
N GLU A 33 7.80 -13.56 5.63
CA GLU A 33 8.62 -14.67 6.14
C GLU A 33 8.30 -15.00 7.60
N GLN A 34 8.09 -13.97 8.44
CA GLN A 34 7.69 -14.17 9.84
C GLN A 34 6.29 -14.80 9.94
N ALA A 35 5.34 -14.32 9.14
CA ALA A 35 3.98 -14.83 9.11
C ALA A 35 3.94 -16.30 8.65
N GLU A 36 4.66 -16.63 7.57
CA GLU A 36 4.79 -18.02 7.08
C GLU A 36 5.40 -18.94 8.13
N SER A 37 6.41 -18.48 8.88
CA SER A 37 6.99 -19.24 9.99
C SER A 37 6.00 -19.55 11.12
N LEU A 38 4.94 -18.77 11.23
CA LEU A 38 3.84 -18.94 12.18
C LEU A 38 2.65 -19.73 11.59
N GLY A 39 2.80 -20.26 10.37
CA GLY A 39 1.77 -21.07 9.72
C GLY A 39 0.71 -20.29 8.94
N VAL A 40 1.02 -19.05 8.55
CA VAL A 40 0.16 -18.26 7.67
C VAL A 40 0.53 -18.55 6.22
N ASP A 41 -0.44 -18.92 5.40
CA ASP A 41 -0.24 -19.07 3.96
C ASP A 41 -0.36 -17.70 3.27
N ILE A 42 0.64 -17.35 2.47
CA ILE A 42 0.68 -16.10 1.71
C ILE A 42 0.69 -16.42 0.22
N PHE A 43 -0.24 -15.84 -0.54
CA PHE A 43 -0.39 -16.09 -1.97
C PHE A 43 -0.17 -14.80 -2.79
N PRO A 44 1.07 -14.42 -3.07
CA PRO A 44 1.36 -13.26 -3.91
C PRO A 44 0.86 -13.50 -5.34
N GLY A 45 0.23 -12.46 -5.93
CA GLY A 45 -0.30 -12.54 -7.29
C GLY A 45 -1.66 -13.20 -7.44
N PHE A 46 -2.32 -13.58 -6.33
CA PHE A 46 -3.69 -14.09 -6.34
C PHE A 46 -4.66 -12.99 -5.85
N PRO A 47 -5.21 -12.18 -6.75
CA PRO A 47 -6.15 -11.14 -6.37
C PRO A 47 -7.48 -11.77 -5.93
N ALA A 48 -8.04 -11.32 -4.82
CA ALA A 48 -9.44 -11.60 -4.52
C ALA A 48 -10.32 -10.79 -5.49
N ALA A 49 -11.15 -11.48 -6.27
CA ALA A 49 -11.96 -10.90 -7.33
C ALA A 49 -13.42 -10.72 -6.93
N GLU A 50 -13.96 -11.65 -6.14
CA GLU A 50 -15.35 -11.65 -5.72
C GLU A 50 -15.49 -11.95 -4.24
N ILE A 51 -16.61 -11.54 -3.65
CA ILE A 51 -16.96 -11.80 -2.26
C ILE A 51 -17.98 -12.93 -2.20
N ILE A 52 -17.71 -13.95 -1.41
CA ILE A 52 -18.67 -15.01 -1.15
C ILE A 52 -19.58 -14.56 -0.01
N TYR A 53 -20.88 -14.63 -0.24
CA TYR A 53 -21.91 -14.35 0.76
C TYR A 53 -22.68 -15.62 1.12
N LYS A 54 -22.95 -15.78 2.42
CA LYS A 54 -23.84 -16.81 2.94
C LYS A 54 -24.78 -16.17 3.97
N ASP A 55 -26.08 -16.30 3.75
CA ASP A 55 -27.11 -15.70 4.63
C ASP A 55 -26.83 -14.17 4.86
N GLU A 56 -26.58 -13.43 3.78
CA GLU A 56 -26.24 -12.00 3.78
C GLU A 56 -24.92 -11.64 4.53
N ARG A 57 -24.15 -12.60 4.98
CA ARG A 57 -22.86 -12.38 5.64
C ARG A 57 -21.71 -12.74 4.71
N VAL A 58 -20.61 -12.02 4.84
CA VAL A 58 -19.36 -12.38 4.14
C VAL A 58 -18.87 -13.73 4.66
N ALA A 59 -18.66 -14.67 3.75
CA ALA A 59 -18.22 -16.03 4.05
C ALA A 59 -16.82 -16.35 3.51
N GLY A 60 -16.26 -15.48 2.67
CA GLY A 60 -14.96 -15.68 2.06
C GLY A 60 -14.81 -14.86 0.79
N VAL A 61 -13.86 -15.25 -0.04
CA VAL A 61 -13.58 -14.62 -1.33
C VAL A 61 -13.33 -15.66 -2.43
N ILE A 62 -13.51 -15.25 -3.67
CA ILE A 62 -13.08 -16.01 -4.86
C ILE A 62 -11.88 -15.27 -5.46
N THR A 63 -10.81 -15.99 -5.75
CA THR A 63 -9.66 -15.42 -6.44
C THR A 63 -9.97 -15.19 -7.92
N GLY A 64 -9.26 -14.28 -8.55
CA GLY A 64 -9.39 -14.06 -10.00
C GLY A 64 -8.87 -15.26 -10.82
N ASP A 65 -9.41 -15.40 -12.03
CA ASP A 65 -8.89 -16.33 -13.00
C ASP A 65 -7.44 -16.00 -13.37
N MET A 66 -6.62 -17.04 -13.49
CA MET A 66 -5.23 -16.92 -13.92
C MET A 66 -5.07 -17.38 -15.37
N GLY A 67 -4.03 -16.86 -16.06
CA GLY A 67 -3.74 -17.28 -17.43
C GLY A 67 -4.78 -16.79 -18.44
N VAL A 68 -5.32 -15.60 -18.27
CA VAL A 68 -6.11 -14.87 -19.27
C VAL A 68 -5.27 -13.80 -19.93
N ASP A 69 -5.60 -13.45 -21.17
CA ASP A 69 -5.00 -12.30 -21.89
C ASP A 69 -5.74 -10.99 -21.56
N GLN A 70 -5.33 -9.89 -22.20
CA GLN A 70 -5.94 -8.56 -21.99
C GLN A 70 -7.40 -8.49 -22.48
N ASP A 71 -7.78 -9.36 -23.42
CA ASP A 71 -9.12 -9.44 -23.99
C ASP A 71 -10.00 -10.45 -23.25
N GLY A 72 -9.48 -11.11 -22.21
CA GLY A 72 -10.19 -12.09 -21.38
C GLY A 72 -10.16 -13.51 -21.97
N ASN A 73 -9.40 -13.79 -23.04
CA ASN A 73 -9.31 -15.14 -23.60
C ASN A 73 -8.39 -16.01 -22.75
N LYS A 74 -8.77 -17.27 -22.63
CA LYS A 74 -8.01 -18.26 -21.88
C LYS A 74 -6.76 -18.68 -22.65
N LYS A 75 -5.61 -18.63 -21.98
CA LYS A 75 -4.33 -19.17 -22.46
C LYS A 75 -4.19 -20.65 -22.08
N ASP A 76 -3.18 -21.31 -22.58
CA ASP A 76 -2.87 -22.71 -22.23
C ASP A 76 -2.60 -22.89 -20.71
N SER A 77 -2.18 -21.82 -20.03
CA SER A 77 -1.94 -21.77 -18.58
C SER A 77 -3.17 -21.35 -17.77
N PHE A 78 -4.36 -21.37 -18.37
CA PHE A 78 -5.59 -20.96 -17.68
C PHE A 78 -5.87 -21.80 -16.45
N GLN A 79 -6.17 -21.13 -15.35
CA GLN A 79 -6.68 -21.74 -14.12
C GLN A 79 -7.84 -20.89 -13.62
N PRO A 80 -8.99 -21.49 -13.33
CA PRO A 80 -10.12 -20.76 -12.78
C PRO A 80 -9.81 -20.27 -11.36
N GLY A 81 -10.48 -19.19 -10.95
CA GLY A 81 -10.43 -18.71 -9.59
C GLY A 81 -10.88 -19.77 -8.58
N MET A 82 -10.32 -19.68 -7.38
CA MET A 82 -10.61 -20.60 -6.28
C MET A 82 -11.48 -19.92 -5.24
N GLU A 83 -12.43 -20.68 -4.67
CA GLU A 83 -13.16 -20.26 -3.50
C GLU A 83 -12.33 -20.47 -2.24
N ILE A 84 -12.18 -19.41 -1.44
CA ILE A 84 -11.50 -19.43 -0.14
C ILE A 84 -12.53 -19.05 0.91
N LEU A 85 -12.95 -20.01 1.69
CA LEU A 85 -13.92 -19.80 2.76
C LEU A 85 -13.22 -19.43 4.06
N ALA A 86 -13.77 -18.47 4.78
CA ALA A 86 -13.31 -18.07 6.09
C ALA A 86 -14.06 -18.84 7.18
N ASN A 87 -13.33 -19.40 8.13
CA ASN A 87 -13.94 -20.09 9.27
C ASN A 87 -14.60 -19.09 10.24
N GLU A 88 -13.97 -17.95 10.47
CA GLU A 88 -14.43 -16.95 11.44
C GLU A 88 -14.64 -15.57 10.82
N ALA A 89 -13.62 -15.02 10.15
CA ALA A 89 -13.66 -13.65 9.63
C ALA A 89 -12.87 -13.50 8.34
N THR A 90 -13.31 -12.57 7.48
CA THR A 90 -12.57 -12.10 6.32
C THR A 90 -12.17 -10.65 6.57
N VAL A 91 -10.88 -10.34 6.50
CA VAL A 91 -10.36 -8.98 6.68
C VAL A 91 -10.02 -8.39 5.33
N PHE A 92 -10.65 -7.25 5.00
CA PHE A 92 -10.38 -6.50 3.77
C PHE A 92 -9.39 -5.37 4.08
N ALA A 93 -8.13 -5.57 3.74
CA ALA A 93 -7.04 -4.61 3.99
C ALA A 93 -6.54 -3.97 2.68
N GLU A 94 -7.46 -3.63 1.78
CA GLU A 94 -7.19 -3.16 0.41
C GLU A 94 -6.86 -1.67 0.33
N GLY A 95 -6.76 -0.99 1.47
CA GLY A 95 -6.56 0.46 1.52
C GLY A 95 -7.83 1.26 1.18
N CYS A 96 -7.66 2.56 0.99
CA CYS A 96 -8.77 3.52 0.89
C CYS A 96 -9.62 3.38 -0.40
N ARG A 97 -9.16 2.65 -1.41
CA ARG A 97 -9.84 2.46 -2.70
C ARG A 97 -9.93 1.00 -3.12
N GLY A 98 -9.99 0.07 -2.17
CA GLY A 98 -10.17 -1.34 -2.44
C GLY A 98 -11.39 -1.63 -3.30
N HIS A 99 -11.26 -2.52 -4.28
CA HIS A 99 -12.37 -2.80 -5.21
C HIS A 99 -13.46 -3.65 -4.56
N LEU A 100 -13.12 -4.59 -3.69
CA LEU A 100 -14.10 -5.35 -2.90
C LEU A 100 -14.65 -4.51 -1.73
N GLY A 101 -13.80 -3.69 -1.11
CA GLY A 101 -14.21 -2.76 -0.05
C GLY A 101 -15.32 -1.81 -0.52
N LYS A 102 -15.27 -1.32 -1.76
CA LYS A 102 -16.34 -0.50 -2.34
C LYS A 102 -17.68 -1.24 -2.45
N GLN A 103 -17.65 -2.53 -2.77
CA GLN A 103 -18.85 -3.36 -2.83
C GLN A 103 -19.47 -3.53 -1.43
N LEU A 104 -18.63 -3.76 -0.41
CA LEU A 104 -19.07 -3.86 0.99
C LEU A 104 -19.67 -2.56 1.51
N ILE A 105 -18.99 -1.43 1.25
CA ILE A 105 -19.48 -0.10 1.62
C ILE A 105 -20.89 0.10 1.04
N LYS A 106 -21.07 -0.18 -0.24
CA LYS A 106 -22.37 -0.03 -0.91
C LYS A 106 -23.41 -1.02 -0.38
N LYS A 107 -23.03 -2.29 -0.18
CA LYS A 107 -23.99 -3.34 0.24
C LYS A 107 -24.51 -3.10 1.66
N TYR A 108 -23.64 -2.66 2.55
CA TYR A 108 -23.96 -2.51 3.97
C TYR A 108 -24.11 -1.04 4.40
N SER A 109 -24.11 -0.10 3.45
CA SER A 109 -24.19 1.36 3.74
C SER A 109 -23.17 1.80 4.80
N LEU A 110 -21.91 1.34 4.69
CA LEU A 110 -20.89 1.58 5.71
C LEU A 110 -20.42 3.03 5.79
N ASP A 111 -20.72 3.83 4.79
CA ASP A 111 -20.45 5.26 4.69
C ASP A 111 -21.62 6.14 5.14
N GLU A 112 -22.75 5.55 5.52
CA GLU A 112 -23.91 6.31 6.00
C GLU A 112 -23.56 7.08 7.26
N GLY A 113 -23.84 8.39 7.25
CA GLY A 113 -23.56 9.28 8.37
C GLY A 113 -22.06 9.55 8.61
N LYS A 114 -21.20 9.24 7.65
CA LYS A 114 -19.76 9.57 7.71
C LYS A 114 -19.44 10.77 6.84
N ASP A 115 -18.38 11.47 7.22
CA ASP A 115 -17.84 12.54 6.39
C ASP A 115 -17.29 12.00 5.06
N PRO A 116 -17.39 12.80 3.97
CA PRO A 116 -16.81 12.41 2.68
C PRO A 116 -15.31 12.15 2.81
N GLN A 117 -14.85 11.08 2.19
CA GLN A 117 -13.44 10.75 2.18
C GLN A 117 -12.68 11.69 1.23
N HIS A 118 -11.59 12.27 1.72
CA HIS A 118 -10.68 13.08 0.93
C HIS A 118 -9.48 12.22 0.47
N TYR A 119 -9.08 12.43 -0.79
CA TYR A 119 -7.96 11.72 -1.38
C TYR A 119 -6.85 12.67 -1.76
N GLY A 120 -5.62 12.37 -1.33
CA GLY A 120 -4.42 13.01 -1.86
C GLY A 120 -3.97 12.33 -3.16
N ILE A 121 -3.34 13.08 -4.04
CA ILE A 121 -2.62 12.57 -5.19
C ILE A 121 -1.14 12.73 -4.91
N GLY A 122 -0.37 11.66 -5.11
CA GLY A 122 1.08 11.65 -4.97
C GLY A 122 1.74 10.94 -6.15
N PHE A 123 2.91 11.40 -6.51
CA PHE A 123 3.82 10.72 -7.42
C PHE A 123 5.00 10.22 -6.61
N LYS A 124 5.47 9.05 -6.93
CA LYS A 124 6.61 8.43 -6.27
C LYS A 124 7.58 7.92 -7.30
N GLU A 125 8.84 8.26 -7.11
CA GLU A 125 9.95 7.82 -7.94
C GLU A 125 11.04 7.21 -7.08
N ILE A 126 11.80 6.29 -7.65
CA ILE A 126 13.00 5.72 -7.05
C ILE A 126 14.14 5.95 -8.03
N TRP A 127 15.16 6.65 -7.57
CA TRP A 127 16.33 6.98 -8.35
C TRP A 127 17.56 6.30 -7.76
N GLU A 128 18.41 5.78 -8.60
CA GLU A 128 19.76 5.36 -8.23
C GLU A 128 20.72 6.50 -8.57
N ILE A 129 21.50 6.96 -7.60
CA ILE A 129 22.41 8.08 -7.76
C ILE A 129 23.85 7.65 -7.51
N ASP A 130 24.81 8.50 -7.91
CA ASP A 130 26.21 8.27 -7.61
C ASP A 130 26.46 8.24 -6.10
N SER A 131 27.25 7.27 -5.66
CA SER A 131 27.55 7.08 -4.23
C SER A 131 28.21 8.28 -3.58
N SER A 132 28.91 9.12 -4.37
CA SER A 132 29.52 10.36 -3.87
C SER A 132 28.51 11.46 -3.53
N MET A 133 27.27 11.34 -4.04
CA MET A 133 26.17 12.26 -3.76
C MET A 133 25.13 11.66 -2.81
N HIS A 134 25.32 10.39 -2.42
CA HIS A 134 24.39 9.69 -1.56
C HIS A 134 24.78 9.85 -0.08
N GLU A 135 23.80 10.19 0.74
CA GLU A 135 23.94 10.25 2.21
C GLU A 135 22.83 9.42 2.85
N GLU A 136 23.11 8.16 3.12
CA GLU A 136 22.15 7.22 3.69
C GLU A 136 21.54 7.76 4.99
N GLY A 137 20.22 7.77 5.05
CA GLY A 137 19.45 8.31 6.19
C GLY A 137 19.13 9.80 6.10
N LEU A 138 19.59 10.52 5.05
CA LEU A 138 19.14 11.88 4.80
C LEU A 138 17.67 11.90 4.46
N VAL A 139 16.92 12.75 5.14
CA VAL A 139 15.49 13.02 4.89
C VAL A 139 15.29 14.49 4.63
N MET A 140 14.66 14.81 3.53
CA MET A 140 14.29 16.18 3.19
C MET A 140 12.79 16.25 2.92
N HIS A 141 12.11 17.19 3.55
CA HIS A 141 10.72 17.52 3.25
C HIS A 141 10.64 18.91 2.68
N THR A 142 9.82 19.08 1.66
CA THR A 142 9.52 20.38 1.08
C THR A 142 8.04 20.70 1.21
N ASN A 143 7.69 21.98 1.16
CA ASN A 143 6.34 22.46 1.25
C ASN A 143 6.14 23.64 0.30
N GLY A 144 4.98 23.76 -0.32
CA GLY A 144 4.59 24.88 -1.16
C GLY A 144 4.92 24.67 -2.63
N TRP A 145 5.82 25.50 -3.18
CA TRP A 145 6.11 25.51 -4.63
C TRP A 145 6.34 24.08 -5.18
N PRO A 146 5.74 23.72 -6.35
CA PRO A 146 5.01 24.57 -7.31
C PRO A 146 3.50 24.73 -6.99
N LEU A 147 3.03 24.31 -5.82
CA LEU A 147 1.65 24.43 -5.43
C LEU A 147 1.29 25.87 -5.03
N PRO A 148 0.09 26.35 -5.38
CA PRO A 148 -0.38 27.66 -4.92
C PRO A 148 -0.70 27.64 -3.43
N ASP A 149 -0.72 28.81 -2.79
CA ASP A 149 -0.87 28.97 -1.32
C ASP A 149 -2.14 28.34 -0.73
N ASN A 150 -3.16 28.15 -1.55
CA ASN A 150 -4.44 27.52 -1.15
C ASN A 150 -4.48 26.01 -1.36
N THR A 151 -3.40 25.40 -1.84
CA THR A 151 -3.32 23.96 -2.07
C THR A 151 -2.30 23.35 -1.12
N PRO A 152 -2.74 22.55 -0.13
CA PRO A 152 -1.81 21.87 0.75
C PRO A 152 -1.04 20.79 0.00
N GLY A 153 0.26 20.72 0.25
CA GLY A 153 1.12 19.70 -0.35
C GLY A 153 2.58 20.09 -0.29
N GLY A 154 3.40 19.17 -0.74
CA GLY A 154 4.85 19.30 -0.76
C GLY A 154 5.47 18.01 -1.29
N SER A 155 6.75 17.85 -1.08
CA SER A 155 7.46 16.63 -1.45
C SER A 155 8.34 16.12 -0.32
N TYR A 156 8.84 14.92 -0.50
CA TYR A 156 9.87 14.33 0.35
C TYR A 156 10.99 13.79 -0.53
N MET A 157 12.18 13.70 0.04
CA MET A 157 13.32 13.01 -0.55
C MET A 157 13.99 12.21 0.56
N TYR A 158 14.11 10.91 0.36
CA TYR A 158 14.75 10.00 1.30
C TYR A 158 15.91 9.29 0.65
N HIS A 159 17.10 9.41 1.22
CA HIS A 159 18.25 8.60 0.85
C HIS A 159 18.16 7.27 1.58
N ALA A 160 17.72 6.25 0.86
CA ALA A 160 17.56 4.90 1.36
C ALA A 160 18.83 4.06 1.19
N GLU A 161 18.75 2.77 1.39
CA GLU A 161 19.82 1.82 1.15
C GLU A 161 20.20 1.72 -0.35
N ASN A 162 21.38 1.20 -0.66
CA ASN A 162 21.85 0.88 -2.02
C ASN A 162 21.91 2.09 -2.99
N ASN A 163 22.33 3.27 -2.51
CA ASN A 163 22.39 4.51 -3.28
C ASN A 163 21.04 4.92 -3.88
N GLN A 164 19.95 4.47 -3.32
CA GLN A 164 18.61 4.83 -3.77
C GLN A 164 18.10 6.09 -3.08
N VAL A 165 17.45 6.93 -3.89
CA VAL A 165 16.71 8.11 -3.42
C VAL A 165 15.26 7.94 -3.79
N LEU A 166 14.40 8.05 -2.80
CA LEU A 166 12.95 8.01 -2.96
C LEU A 166 12.40 9.43 -2.94
N LEU A 167 11.63 9.77 -3.98
CA LEU A 167 10.96 11.05 -4.16
C LEU A 167 9.45 10.87 -4.19
#